data_a0b43f7d2de7be904d6e6e8f07ee6862
#
_entry.id   a0b43f7d2de7be904d6e6e8f07ee6862
#
_cell.length_a   1.000
_cell.length_b   1.000
_cell.length_c   1.000
_cell.angle_alpha   90.00
_cell.angle_beta   90.00
_cell.angle_gamma   90.00
#
_symmetry.space_group_name_H-M   'P 1'
#
loop_
_entity.id
_entity.type
_entity.pdbx_description
1 polymer ?
#
loop_
_entity_poly.entity_id
_entity_poly.type
_entity_poly.pdbx_seq_one_letter_code
_entity_poly.pdbx_strand_id
1 'polypeptide(L)'
;MPVETADNIDGRAETVSSKLDMPAESVVANRNRFGPGRTLSVDLRSIIVGAIVVTLVVGMSVSFLLWLSTRNELREADSIASAEKRAEEIASEYAVGASNIDYQNFDGWVRNLKSNTSPALTNKFDLTAPQLKDIVLPLKWSSNATPIAAKVKSEDAGVYVVNVFLSVTSTSAQTPEGAQTTVTYTVTLDKNADWKITDVGGVDMALPIK
;
A
#
# COMPACT_ATOMS: atom_id res chain seq x y z
N MET A 1 23.36 12.87 50.78
CA MET A 1 23.27 13.30 52.19
C MET A 1 21.84 13.58 52.51
N PRO A 2 21.47 13.23 53.65
CA PRO A 2 21.23 11.88 54.20
C PRO A 2 19.83 11.79 54.83
N VAL A 3 19.50 10.57 55.18
CA VAL A 3 19.26 10.06 56.54
C VAL A 3 17.77 9.96 56.87
N GLU A 4 17.31 8.74 57.02
CA GLU A 4 17.30 7.90 58.24
C GLU A 4 16.03 8.19 59.09
N THR A 5 15.30 7.38 59.61
CA THR A 5 15.45 6.23 60.46
C THR A 5 14.06 5.88 60.98
N ALA A 6 13.69 4.61 60.99
CA ALA A 6 13.61 3.73 62.16
C ALA A 6 12.58 4.18 63.21
N ASP A 7 11.82 3.38 63.83
CA ASP A 7 12.03 2.29 64.74
C ASP A 7 10.68 2.07 65.45
N ASN A 8 10.22 0.95 65.69
CA ASN A 8 10.56 -0.01 66.70
C ASN A 8 9.44 -0.27 67.73
N ILE A 9 9.31 -1.54 68.06
CA ILE A 9 9.08 -2.14 69.38
C ILE A 9 7.62 -2.29 69.88
N ASP A 10 7.16 -3.45 70.03
CA ASP A 10 7.39 -4.52 71.04
C ASP A 10 6.24 -4.70 72.04
N GLY A 11 6.01 -5.88 72.43
CA GLY A 11 5.48 -6.22 73.74
C GLY A 11 4.27 -7.14 73.75
N ARG A 12 4.41 -8.41 73.59
CA ARG A 12 4.69 -9.37 74.68
C ARG A 12 3.56 -9.63 75.66
N ALA A 13 3.20 -10.92 75.63
CA ALA A 13 3.05 -11.85 76.79
C ALA A 13 1.81 -11.68 77.64
N GLU A 14 1.23 -12.64 77.98
CA GLU A 14 1.37 -13.89 78.70
C GLU A 14 0.01 -14.31 79.29
N THR A 15 -0.27 -15.53 79.17
CA THR A 15 -0.44 -16.62 80.14
C THR A 15 -1.72 -16.73 80.95
N VAL A 16 -2.11 -17.93 81.04
CA VAL A 16 -2.37 -18.84 82.17
C VAL A 16 -3.80 -19.42 82.20
N SER A 17 -3.91 -20.66 81.79
CA SER A 17 -4.14 -21.88 82.55
C SER A 17 -5.30 -21.93 83.54
N SER A 18 -6.11 -22.96 83.39
CA SER A 18 -6.58 -23.87 84.41
C SER A 18 -7.88 -24.55 84.02
N LYS A 19 -7.97 -25.79 83.67
CA LYS A 19 -7.96 -27.06 84.40
C LYS A 19 -9.36 -27.51 84.86
N LEU A 20 -9.65 -28.76 84.40
CA LEU A 20 -10.52 -29.79 85.01
C LEU A 20 -12.07 -29.55 84.97
N ASP A 21 -12.83 -30.44 84.37
CA ASP A 21 -13.14 -31.79 84.80
C ASP A 21 -13.93 -32.55 83.75
N MET A 22 -13.66 -33.85 83.58
CA MET A 22 -14.53 -34.84 82.94
C MET A 22 -15.57 -35.35 83.97
N PRO A 23 -16.72 -35.97 83.58
CA PRO A 23 -16.71 -37.29 83.09
C PRO A 23 -17.75 -37.67 82.00
N ALA A 24 -17.35 -38.66 81.28
CA ALA A 24 -18.03 -39.90 80.81
C ALA A 24 -19.38 -39.88 80.05
N GLU A 25 -19.27 -40.59 78.95
CA GLU A 25 -20.19 -41.60 78.43
C GLU A 25 -21.45 -41.16 77.64
N SER A 26 -21.37 -41.36 76.32
CA SER A 26 -22.22 -42.35 75.66
C SER A 26 -21.92 -42.42 74.12
N VAL A 27 -21.65 -43.67 73.76
CA VAL A 27 -21.51 -44.15 72.39
C VAL A 27 -22.80 -43.93 71.61
N VAL A 28 -22.72 -43.12 70.50
CA VAL A 28 -23.69 -43.30 69.41
C VAL A 28 -22.95 -43.09 68.08
N ALA A 29 -22.98 -44.13 67.31
CA ALA A 29 -22.44 -44.23 65.97
C ALA A 29 -22.98 -43.11 65.05
N ASN A 30 -22.08 -42.29 64.56
CA ASN A 30 -22.39 -41.37 63.47
C ASN A 30 -21.99 -41.99 62.13
N ARG A 31 -22.99 -42.53 61.45
CA ARG A 31 -22.93 -42.96 60.07
C ARG A 31 -22.48 -41.84 59.21
N ASN A 32 -21.30 -41.96 58.65
CA ASN A 32 -20.84 -41.19 57.49
C ASN A 32 -21.87 -41.33 56.37
N ARG A 33 -22.67 -40.32 56.16
CA ARG A 33 -23.41 -40.10 54.93
C ARG A 33 -22.42 -39.55 53.91
N PHE A 34 -21.75 -40.41 53.19
CA PHE A 34 -21.23 -40.07 51.89
C PHE A 34 -22.43 -39.79 51.00
N GLY A 35 -22.62 -38.51 50.65
CA GLY A 35 -23.58 -38.13 49.64
C GLY A 35 -23.19 -38.81 48.32
N PRO A 36 -24.19 -39.18 47.49
CA PRO A 36 -23.89 -39.81 46.21
C PRO A 36 -23.12 -38.83 45.35
N GLY A 37 -21.88 -39.22 45.04
CA GLY A 37 -21.10 -38.53 43.99
C GLY A 37 -21.98 -38.50 42.74
N ARG A 38 -22.26 -37.30 42.26
CA ARG A 38 -22.83 -37.12 40.95
C ARG A 38 -21.88 -37.72 39.93
N THR A 39 -22.10 -38.98 39.62
CA THR A 39 -21.52 -39.60 38.42
C THR A 39 -22.24 -38.95 37.25
N LEU A 40 -21.56 -38.02 36.62
CA LEU A 40 -21.96 -37.53 35.28
C LEU A 40 -21.80 -38.74 34.35
N SER A 41 -22.88 -39.48 34.15
CA SER A 41 -22.96 -40.49 33.10
C SER A 41 -23.02 -39.72 31.79
N VAL A 42 -21.84 -39.35 31.25
CA VAL A 42 -21.72 -38.74 29.94
C VAL A 42 -22.00 -39.85 28.94
N ASP A 43 -23.16 -39.81 28.32
CA ASP A 43 -23.57 -40.79 27.33
C ASP A 43 -22.59 -40.73 26.15
N LEU A 44 -22.03 -41.87 25.75
CA LEU A 44 -21.04 -41.94 24.67
C LEU A 44 -21.50 -41.23 23.39
N ARG A 45 -22.80 -41.22 23.13
CA ARG A 45 -23.43 -40.49 22.03
C ARG A 45 -23.23 -38.97 22.17
N SER A 46 -23.33 -38.42 23.38
CA SER A 46 -23.14 -36.97 23.63
C SER A 46 -21.67 -36.57 23.42
N ILE A 47 -20.71 -37.45 23.73
CA ILE A 47 -19.28 -37.19 23.46
C ILE A 47 -19.02 -37.17 21.95
N ILE A 48 -19.57 -38.14 21.22
CA ILE A 48 -19.40 -38.19 19.74
C ILE A 48 -20.03 -36.96 19.06
N VAL A 49 -21.25 -36.61 19.45
CA VAL A 49 -21.92 -35.41 18.89
C VAL A 49 -21.14 -34.14 19.25
N GLY A 50 -20.67 -34.02 20.48
CA GLY A 50 -19.81 -32.89 20.90
C GLY A 50 -18.53 -32.77 20.09
N ALA A 51 -17.85 -33.89 19.87
CA ALA A 51 -16.62 -33.93 19.05
C ALA A 51 -16.90 -33.52 17.59
N ILE A 52 -17.98 -34.00 16.99
CA ILE A 52 -18.39 -33.59 15.62
C ILE A 52 -18.67 -32.09 15.55
N VAL A 53 -19.41 -31.54 16.51
CA VAL A 53 -19.74 -30.09 16.55
C VAL A 53 -18.45 -29.27 16.69
N VAL A 54 -17.54 -29.65 17.57
CA VAL A 54 -16.25 -28.95 17.73
C VAL A 54 -15.43 -29.00 16.45
N THR A 55 -15.36 -30.16 15.79
CA THR A 55 -14.64 -30.31 14.52
C THR A 55 -15.25 -29.44 13.42
N LEU A 56 -16.57 -29.37 13.34
CA LEU A 56 -17.26 -28.50 12.37
C LEU A 56 -17.01 -27.02 12.65
N VAL A 57 -17.06 -26.60 13.91
CA VAL A 57 -16.79 -25.20 14.30
C VAL A 57 -15.35 -24.81 13.99
N VAL A 58 -14.38 -25.69 14.30
CA VAL A 58 -12.97 -25.45 13.97
C VAL A 58 -12.77 -25.40 12.45
N GLY A 59 -13.35 -26.36 11.72
CA GLY A 59 -13.29 -26.36 10.25
C GLY A 59 -13.89 -25.09 9.62
N MET A 60 -15.04 -24.64 10.12
CA MET A 60 -15.70 -23.41 9.65
C MET A 60 -14.85 -22.16 9.99
N SER A 61 -14.24 -22.11 11.17
CA SER A 61 -13.38 -21.00 11.58
C SER A 61 -12.11 -20.92 10.72
N VAL A 62 -11.46 -22.05 10.44
CA VAL A 62 -10.30 -22.10 9.55
C VAL A 62 -10.67 -21.68 8.13
N SER A 63 -11.78 -22.19 7.60
CA SER A 63 -12.27 -21.81 6.27
C SER A 63 -12.59 -20.33 6.18
N PHE A 64 -13.16 -19.75 7.23
CA PHE A 64 -13.48 -18.32 7.28
C PHE A 64 -12.21 -17.45 7.32
N LEU A 65 -11.18 -17.87 8.08
CA LEU A 65 -9.90 -17.16 8.12
C LEU A 65 -9.17 -17.22 6.77
N LEU A 66 -9.16 -18.39 6.12
CA LEU A 66 -8.58 -18.53 4.77
C LEU A 66 -9.32 -17.67 3.74
N TRP A 67 -10.65 -17.60 3.82
CA TRP A 67 -11.44 -16.77 2.92
C TRP A 67 -11.19 -15.26 3.12
N LEU A 68 -10.96 -14.80 4.37
CA LEU A 68 -10.59 -13.42 4.66
C LEU A 68 -9.20 -13.06 4.12
N SER A 69 -8.19 -13.95 4.27
CA SER A 69 -6.85 -13.68 3.76
C SER A 69 -6.82 -13.61 2.23
N THR A 70 -7.50 -14.53 1.54
CA THR A 70 -7.59 -14.51 0.07
C THR A 70 -8.28 -13.23 -0.44
N ARG A 71 -9.30 -12.75 0.26
CA ARG A 71 -9.94 -11.47 -0.12
C ARG A 71 -9.04 -10.26 0.03
N ASN A 72 -8.17 -10.24 1.03
CA ASN A 72 -7.25 -9.14 1.23
C ASN A 72 -6.17 -9.13 0.16
N GLU A 73 -5.62 -10.29 -0.21
CA GLU A 73 -4.65 -10.42 -1.29
C GLU A 73 -5.22 -9.98 -2.65
N LEU A 74 -6.48 -10.36 -2.96
CA LEU A 74 -7.15 -9.92 -4.19
C LEU A 74 -7.37 -8.40 -4.20
N ARG A 75 -7.79 -7.80 -3.09
CA ARG A 75 -7.96 -6.34 -3.00
C ARG A 75 -6.65 -5.59 -3.14
N GLU A 76 -5.59 -6.12 -2.59
CA GLU A 76 -4.25 -5.53 -2.71
C GLU A 76 -3.76 -5.61 -4.16
N ALA A 77 -3.89 -6.78 -4.81
CA ALA A 77 -3.58 -6.94 -6.23
C ALA A 77 -4.41 -6.01 -7.13
N ASP A 78 -5.72 -5.89 -6.88
CA ASP A 78 -6.61 -4.98 -7.61
C ASP A 78 -6.22 -3.51 -7.39
N SER A 79 -5.79 -3.14 -6.18
CA SER A 79 -5.37 -1.77 -5.87
C SER A 79 -4.05 -1.41 -6.55
N ILE A 80 -3.11 -2.35 -6.62
CA ILE A 80 -1.84 -2.20 -7.34
C ILE A 80 -2.11 -2.06 -8.83
N ALA A 81 -2.88 -2.98 -9.42
CA ALA A 81 -3.21 -2.96 -10.85
C ALA A 81 -3.93 -1.67 -11.25
N SER A 82 -4.85 -1.17 -10.41
CA SER A 82 -5.54 0.10 -10.68
C SER A 82 -4.63 1.31 -10.56
N ALA A 83 -3.66 1.30 -9.63
CA ALA A 83 -2.67 2.35 -9.50
C ALA A 83 -1.68 2.36 -10.68
N GLU A 84 -1.21 1.19 -11.11
CA GLU A 84 -0.38 1.06 -12.31
C GLU A 84 -1.09 1.57 -13.56
N LYS A 85 -2.34 1.14 -13.77
CA LYS A 85 -3.16 1.62 -14.89
C LYS A 85 -3.33 3.13 -14.85
N ARG A 86 -3.55 3.72 -13.69
CA ARG A 86 -3.65 5.17 -13.53
C ARG A 86 -2.34 5.88 -13.87
N ALA A 87 -1.20 5.33 -13.46
CA ALA A 87 0.12 5.86 -13.82
C ALA A 87 0.35 5.79 -15.34
N GLU A 88 0.02 4.67 -15.98
CA GLU A 88 0.14 4.48 -17.43
C GLU A 88 -0.74 5.47 -18.21
N GLU A 89 -1.97 5.71 -17.76
CA GLU A 89 -2.89 6.68 -18.37
C GLU A 89 -2.33 8.11 -18.30
N ILE A 90 -1.93 8.56 -17.10
CA ILE A 90 -1.37 9.91 -16.92
C ILE A 90 -0.08 10.11 -17.71
N ALA A 91 0.83 9.12 -17.67
CA ALA A 91 2.08 9.18 -18.42
C ALA A 91 1.84 9.22 -19.92
N SER A 92 0.89 8.42 -20.43
CA SER A 92 0.52 8.40 -21.85
C SER A 92 -0.08 9.72 -22.32
N GLU A 93 -1.02 10.27 -21.56
CA GLU A 93 -1.65 11.57 -21.84
C GLU A 93 -0.60 12.69 -21.88
N TYR A 94 0.28 12.70 -20.89
CA TYR A 94 1.39 13.66 -20.84
C TYR A 94 2.32 13.55 -22.05
N ALA A 95 2.77 12.33 -22.36
CA ALA A 95 3.72 12.09 -23.45
C ALA A 95 3.11 12.46 -24.82
N VAL A 96 1.82 12.19 -25.04
CA VAL A 96 1.09 12.63 -26.22
C VAL A 96 1.05 14.18 -26.29
N GLY A 97 0.69 14.85 -25.18
CA GLY A 97 0.68 16.30 -25.11
C GLY A 97 2.07 16.94 -25.34
N ALA A 98 3.11 16.30 -24.80
CA ALA A 98 4.50 16.73 -24.98
C ALA A 98 4.97 16.58 -26.43
N SER A 99 4.46 15.59 -27.15
CA SER A 99 4.81 15.32 -28.55
C SER A 99 3.91 16.01 -29.56
N ASN A 100 2.80 16.63 -29.15
CA ASN A 100 1.92 17.41 -30.03
C ASN A 100 2.38 18.87 -30.06
N ILE A 101 3.41 19.14 -30.85
CA ILE A 101 3.99 20.48 -30.99
C ILE A 101 3.27 21.22 -32.11
N ASP A 102 2.90 22.45 -31.84
CA ASP A 102 2.41 23.41 -32.84
C ASP A 102 3.19 24.72 -32.75
N TYR A 103 4.02 25.01 -33.75
CA TYR A 103 4.81 26.24 -33.78
C TYR A 103 3.96 27.49 -33.75
N GLN A 104 2.70 27.42 -34.20
CA GLN A 104 1.78 28.60 -34.20
C GLN A 104 1.23 28.86 -32.79
N ASN A 105 1.20 27.83 -31.92
CA ASN A 105 0.73 27.96 -30.54
C ASN A 105 1.78 27.44 -29.54
N PHE A 106 3.03 27.79 -29.74
CA PHE A 106 4.15 27.33 -28.91
C PHE A 106 3.95 27.62 -27.42
N ASP A 107 3.51 28.84 -27.08
CA ASP A 107 3.30 29.20 -25.67
C ASP A 107 2.14 28.42 -25.02
N GLY A 108 1.14 28.03 -25.82
CA GLY A 108 0.08 27.11 -25.39
C GLY A 108 0.61 25.70 -25.08
N TRP A 109 1.46 25.19 -25.97
CA TRP A 109 2.13 23.92 -25.79
C TRP A 109 2.99 23.90 -24.52
N VAL A 110 3.81 24.92 -24.27
CA VAL A 110 4.61 25.04 -23.04
C VAL A 110 3.73 25.08 -21.79
N ARG A 111 2.59 25.76 -21.82
CA ARG A 111 1.64 25.73 -20.69
C ARG A 111 1.11 24.33 -20.43
N ASN A 112 0.80 23.57 -21.47
CA ASN A 112 0.34 22.18 -21.34
C ASN A 112 1.44 21.28 -20.78
N LEU A 113 2.69 21.44 -21.19
CA LEU A 113 3.84 20.71 -20.63
C LEU A 113 4.00 20.92 -19.12
N LYS A 114 3.65 22.08 -18.63
CA LYS A 114 3.74 22.41 -17.20
C LYS A 114 2.51 21.97 -16.41
N SER A 115 1.44 21.58 -17.09
CA SER A 115 0.25 21.07 -16.42
C SER A 115 0.56 19.75 -15.71
N ASN A 116 0.05 19.58 -14.50
CA ASN A 116 0.27 18.38 -13.69
C ASN A 116 1.75 18.01 -13.42
N THR A 117 2.67 18.96 -13.47
CA THR A 117 4.09 18.74 -13.13
C THR A 117 4.42 19.28 -11.74
N SER A 118 5.51 18.75 -11.17
CA SER A 118 6.07 19.27 -9.92
C SER A 118 6.63 20.68 -10.13
N PRO A 119 6.72 21.51 -9.07
CA PRO A 119 7.34 22.85 -9.19
C PRO A 119 8.77 22.82 -9.73
N ALA A 120 9.54 21.79 -9.37
CA ALA A 120 10.90 21.61 -9.84
C ALA A 120 10.94 21.36 -11.36
N LEU A 121 10.05 20.50 -11.88
CA LEU A 121 9.97 20.23 -13.32
C LEU A 121 9.40 21.43 -14.09
N THR A 122 8.41 22.14 -13.52
CA THR A 122 7.90 23.39 -14.09
C THR A 122 9.02 24.41 -14.28
N ASN A 123 9.86 24.64 -13.26
CA ASN A 123 11.00 25.55 -13.35
C ASN A 123 12.00 25.13 -14.44
N LYS A 124 12.24 23.83 -14.58
CA LYS A 124 13.11 23.28 -15.63
C LYS A 124 12.58 23.62 -17.02
N PHE A 125 11.26 23.50 -17.24
CA PHE A 125 10.63 23.90 -18.50
C PHE A 125 10.70 25.42 -18.74
N ASP A 126 10.50 26.25 -17.71
CA ASP A 126 10.61 27.70 -17.86
C ASP A 126 12.00 28.15 -18.30
N LEU A 127 13.05 27.46 -17.83
CA LEU A 127 14.42 27.74 -18.22
C LEU A 127 14.77 27.25 -19.64
N THR A 128 14.14 26.16 -20.10
CA THR A 128 14.46 25.55 -21.40
C THR A 128 13.52 26.00 -22.53
N ALA A 129 12.31 26.49 -22.24
CA ALA A 129 11.34 26.88 -23.22
C ALA A 129 11.85 27.96 -24.21
N PRO A 130 12.61 29.01 -23.79
CA PRO A 130 13.13 29.99 -24.74
C PRO A 130 14.05 29.36 -25.81
N GLN A 131 14.93 28.45 -25.41
CA GLN A 131 15.84 27.75 -26.32
C GLN A 131 15.09 26.85 -27.32
N LEU A 132 14.03 26.18 -26.86
CA LEU A 132 13.16 25.37 -27.72
C LEU A 132 12.40 26.26 -28.71
N LYS A 133 11.95 27.46 -28.29
CA LYS A 133 11.26 28.43 -29.14
C LYS A 133 12.12 28.85 -30.31
N ASP A 134 13.42 29.11 -30.05
CA ASP A 134 14.38 29.51 -31.07
C ASP A 134 14.64 28.45 -32.14
N ILE A 135 14.29 27.18 -31.84
CA ILE A 135 14.40 26.07 -32.78
C ILE A 135 13.05 25.81 -33.47
N VAL A 136 11.98 25.70 -32.69
CA VAL A 136 10.65 25.29 -33.19
C VAL A 136 10.04 26.31 -34.17
N LEU A 137 10.16 27.63 -33.87
CA LEU A 137 9.53 28.66 -34.67
C LEU A 137 10.17 28.79 -36.06
N PRO A 138 11.51 28.93 -36.21
CA PRO A 138 12.13 29.06 -37.54
C PRO A 138 11.91 27.81 -38.41
N LEU A 139 11.91 26.63 -37.78
CA LEU A 139 11.65 25.37 -38.49
C LEU A 139 10.17 25.20 -38.84
N LYS A 140 9.26 26.02 -38.31
CA LYS A 140 7.81 25.82 -38.42
C LYS A 140 7.41 24.38 -38.02
N TRP A 141 8.01 23.89 -36.93
CA TRP A 141 7.83 22.52 -36.52
C TRP A 141 6.43 22.28 -35.99
N SER A 142 5.76 21.27 -36.55
CA SER A 142 4.52 20.71 -36.03
C SER A 142 4.61 19.21 -35.95
N SER A 143 4.04 18.63 -34.92
CA SER A 143 3.99 17.19 -34.76
C SER A 143 2.67 16.72 -34.15
N ASN A 144 2.29 15.50 -34.48
CA ASN A 144 1.14 14.82 -33.95
C ASN A 144 1.55 13.42 -33.48
N ALA A 145 1.16 13.07 -32.28
CA ALA A 145 1.51 11.82 -31.63
C ALA A 145 0.30 10.93 -31.40
N THR A 146 0.50 9.65 -31.63
CA THR A 146 -0.47 8.61 -31.30
C THR A 146 0.18 7.60 -30.34
N PRO A 147 -0.45 7.29 -29.19
CA PRO A 147 0.11 6.33 -28.25
C PRO A 147 0.09 4.93 -28.82
N ILE A 148 1.21 4.21 -28.64
CA ILE A 148 1.35 2.79 -28.99
C ILE A 148 1.13 1.94 -27.74
N ALA A 149 1.87 2.27 -26.67
CA ALA A 149 1.78 1.59 -25.38
C ALA A 149 2.35 2.45 -24.25
N ALA A 150 1.86 2.23 -23.05
CA ALA A 150 2.49 2.70 -21.82
C ALA A 150 2.61 1.54 -20.85
N LYS A 151 3.76 1.43 -20.16
CA LYS A 151 4.02 0.36 -19.20
C LYS A 151 4.82 0.87 -18.01
N VAL A 152 4.34 0.53 -16.82
CA VAL A 152 5.10 0.75 -15.59
C VAL A 152 6.38 -0.10 -15.66
N LYS A 153 7.51 0.57 -15.54
CA LYS A 153 8.85 -0.04 -15.47
C LYS A 153 9.21 -0.41 -14.04
N SER A 154 8.89 0.45 -13.10
CA SER A 154 9.13 0.24 -11.66
C SER A 154 8.19 1.10 -10.83
N GLU A 155 7.93 0.62 -9.61
CA GLU A 155 7.26 1.35 -8.55
C GLU A 155 8.09 1.21 -7.28
N ASP A 156 8.32 2.32 -6.58
CA ASP A 156 8.98 2.34 -5.29
C ASP A 156 8.37 3.44 -4.42
N ALA A 157 7.83 3.04 -3.28
CA ALA A 157 7.24 3.94 -2.27
C ALA A 157 6.21 4.96 -2.83
N GLY A 158 5.45 4.57 -3.86
CA GLY A 158 4.45 5.42 -4.51
C GLY A 158 5.00 6.26 -5.66
N VAL A 159 6.28 6.12 -6.01
CA VAL A 159 6.88 6.71 -7.19
C VAL A 159 6.86 5.71 -8.33
N TYR A 160 6.18 6.04 -9.41
CA TYR A 160 6.02 5.21 -10.61
C TYR A 160 6.91 5.72 -11.73
N VAL A 161 7.67 4.84 -12.34
CA VAL A 161 8.43 5.11 -13.56
C VAL A 161 7.74 4.38 -14.70
N VAL A 162 7.26 5.13 -15.69
CA VAL A 162 6.47 4.60 -16.81
C VAL A 162 7.18 4.85 -18.12
N ASN A 163 7.36 3.82 -18.93
CA ASN A 163 7.80 3.94 -20.32
C ASN A 163 6.58 4.10 -21.22
N VAL A 164 6.59 5.14 -22.05
CA VAL A 164 5.54 5.43 -23.03
C VAL A 164 6.12 5.41 -24.42
N PHE A 165 5.51 4.65 -25.30
CA PHE A 165 5.89 4.52 -26.71
C PHE A 165 4.85 5.22 -27.58
N LEU A 166 5.31 6.14 -28.44
CA LEU A 166 4.47 6.92 -29.31
C LEU A 166 4.89 6.77 -30.77
N SER A 167 3.92 6.77 -31.68
CA SER A 167 4.15 7.05 -33.09
C SER A 167 3.95 8.54 -33.31
N VAL A 168 4.97 9.23 -33.77
CA VAL A 168 4.96 10.67 -33.98
C VAL A 168 5.15 10.97 -35.47
N THR A 169 4.21 11.71 -36.05
CA THR A 169 4.35 12.28 -37.37
C THR A 169 4.69 13.76 -37.22
N SER A 170 5.82 14.19 -37.79
CA SER A 170 6.27 15.58 -37.72
C SER A 170 6.44 16.18 -39.10
N THR A 171 6.17 17.48 -39.22
CA THR A 171 6.45 18.30 -40.40
C THR A 171 7.30 19.49 -40.00
N SER A 172 8.10 19.96 -40.92
CA SER A 172 8.91 21.17 -40.75
C SER A 172 9.10 21.91 -42.10
N ALA A 173 9.66 23.12 -42.05
CA ALA A 173 10.03 23.82 -43.27
C ALA A 173 11.06 23.06 -44.15
N GLN A 174 11.81 22.16 -43.53
CA GLN A 174 12.80 21.30 -44.22
C GLN A 174 12.24 19.94 -44.67
N THR A 175 11.14 19.51 -44.08
CA THR A 175 10.48 18.22 -44.37
C THR A 175 8.96 18.42 -44.41
N PRO A 176 8.47 19.13 -45.45
CA PRO A 176 7.05 19.48 -45.56
C PRO A 176 6.18 18.21 -45.84
N GLU A 177 6.74 17.18 -46.45
CA GLU A 177 6.08 15.88 -46.68
C GLU A 177 5.83 15.08 -45.38
N GLY A 178 6.50 15.49 -44.32
CA GLY A 178 6.39 14.82 -43.03
C GLY A 178 7.35 13.63 -42.86
N ALA A 179 7.64 13.32 -41.61
CA ALA A 179 8.40 12.12 -41.22
C ALA A 179 7.68 11.46 -40.05
N GLN A 180 7.62 10.12 -40.09
CA GLN A 180 7.08 9.33 -38.98
C GLN A 180 8.20 8.64 -38.23
N THR A 181 8.18 8.75 -36.90
CA THR A 181 9.17 8.14 -36.01
C THR A 181 8.48 7.53 -34.81
N THR A 182 9.15 6.57 -34.18
CA THR A 182 8.75 6.07 -32.85
C THR A 182 9.59 6.76 -31.79
N VAL A 183 8.90 7.31 -30.80
CA VAL A 183 9.53 8.02 -29.69
C VAL A 183 9.18 7.31 -28.39
N THR A 184 10.16 7.21 -27.49
CA THR A 184 9.99 6.65 -26.18
C THR A 184 10.21 7.73 -25.12
N TYR A 185 9.24 7.89 -24.22
CA TYR A 185 9.37 8.71 -23.02
C TYR A 185 9.49 7.82 -21.79
N THR A 186 10.29 8.26 -20.84
CA THR A 186 10.27 7.74 -19.46
C THR A 186 9.69 8.82 -18.57
N VAL A 187 8.51 8.61 -18.02
CA VAL A 187 7.79 9.57 -17.18
C VAL A 187 7.80 9.06 -15.74
N THR A 188 8.24 9.91 -14.82
CA THR A 188 8.22 9.61 -13.38
C THR A 188 7.08 10.38 -12.72
N LEU A 189 6.21 9.65 -12.00
CA LEU A 189 5.04 10.19 -11.29
C LEU A 189 5.13 9.88 -9.81
N ASP A 190 4.69 10.80 -8.98
CA ASP A 190 4.57 10.61 -7.53
C ASP A 190 3.10 10.57 -7.13
N LYS A 191 2.62 9.36 -6.78
CA LYS A 191 1.27 9.13 -6.28
C LYS A 191 1.00 9.90 -4.97
N ASN A 192 2.01 10.06 -4.12
CA ASN A 192 1.87 10.74 -2.83
C ASN A 192 1.75 12.26 -3.00
N ALA A 193 2.18 12.79 -4.14
CA ALA A 193 2.05 14.19 -4.54
C ALA A 193 0.90 14.41 -5.53
N ASP A 194 -0.23 13.72 -5.35
CA ASP A 194 -1.41 13.82 -6.23
C ASP A 194 -1.09 13.49 -7.69
N TRP A 195 -0.32 12.42 -7.92
CA TRP A 195 0.07 11.94 -9.25
C TRP A 195 0.82 13.00 -10.09
N LYS A 196 1.55 13.91 -9.45
CA LYS A 196 2.38 14.88 -10.15
C LYS A 196 3.52 14.23 -10.89
N ILE A 197 3.77 14.72 -12.10
CA ILE A 197 4.93 14.33 -12.88
C ILE A 197 6.15 15.05 -12.30
N THR A 198 7.12 14.28 -11.84
CA THR A 198 8.31 14.81 -11.16
C THR A 198 9.54 14.85 -12.06
N ASP A 199 9.59 13.97 -13.04
CA ASP A 199 10.65 13.99 -14.05
C ASP A 199 10.17 13.38 -15.37
N VAL A 200 10.79 13.82 -16.45
CA VAL A 200 10.59 13.33 -17.81
C VAL A 200 11.95 13.17 -18.44
N GLY A 201 12.30 11.91 -18.73
CA GLY A 201 13.55 11.55 -19.38
C GLY A 201 13.33 10.80 -20.69
N GLY A 202 14.43 10.64 -21.43
CA GLY A 202 14.49 9.73 -22.57
C GLY A 202 13.61 10.13 -23.74
N VAL A 203 14.04 11.13 -24.50
CA VAL A 203 13.80 11.06 -25.94
C VAL A 203 14.97 10.25 -26.48
N ASP A 204 14.97 8.94 -26.27
CA ASP A 204 15.79 8.06 -27.06
C ASP A 204 15.21 8.09 -28.49
N MET A 205 15.62 9.11 -29.23
CA MET A 205 15.46 9.10 -30.66
C MET A 205 16.31 7.94 -31.14
N ALA A 206 15.67 6.84 -31.50
CA ALA A 206 16.31 5.81 -32.29
C ALA A 206 16.78 6.49 -33.56
N LEU A 207 18.06 6.90 -33.57
CA LEU A 207 18.70 7.33 -34.81
C LEU A 207 18.57 6.14 -35.76
N PRO A 208 18.13 6.35 -37.01
CA PRO A 208 18.11 5.26 -37.97
C PRO A 208 19.50 4.72 -38.11
N ILE A 209 19.74 3.49 -37.70
CA ILE A 209 20.96 2.77 -37.94
C ILE A 209 21.03 2.55 -39.44
N LYS A 210 21.98 3.20 -40.07
CA LYS A 210 22.29 3.02 -41.50
C LYS A 210 22.92 1.67 -41.74
#